data_cca0abf8c26f511fbd796a7a900a8ee1
#
_entry.id   cca0abf8c26f511fbd796a7a900a8ee1
#
_cell.length_a   1.000
_cell.length_b   1.000
_cell.length_c   1.000
_cell.angle_alpha   90.00
_cell.angle_beta   90.00
_cell.angle_gamma   90.00
#
_symmetry.space_group_name_H-M   'P 1'
#
loop_
_entity.id
_entity.type
_entity.pdbx_description
1 polymer ?
#
loop_
_entity_poly.entity_id
_entity_poly.type
_entity_poly.pdbx_seq_one_letter_code
_entity_poly.pdbx_strand_id
1 'polypeptide(L)' 'MALETSPILPGSTVTVAAATSIYNGYTGFVQRISGSRAAVLFEGGNWDKLVTLRLKDLQPA' A
#
# COMPACT_ATOMS: atom_id res chain seq x y z
N MET A 1 -9.60 -19.94 11.18
CA MET A 1 -9.31 -19.52 10.97
C MET A 1 -9.04 -18.65 10.51
N ALA A 2 -8.95 -18.13 10.41
CA ALA A 2 -8.67 -17.36 10.14
C ALA A 2 -8.31 -16.69 9.56
N LEU A 3 -8.19 -16.37 9.30
CA LEU A 3 -7.73 -15.85 8.86
C LEU A 3 -7.51 -14.95 8.41
N GLU A 4 -7.40 -14.37 8.29
CA GLU A 4 -7.04 -13.49 8.01
C GLU A 4 -6.38 -13.03 7.56
N THR A 5 -6.35 -13.20 7.61
CA THR A 5 -5.33 -12.64 7.49
C THR A 5 -4.87 -11.74 6.50
N SER A 6 -3.84 -11.01 6.42
CA SER A 6 -3.67 -9.95 5.51
C SER A 6 -3.32 -10.42 4.13
N PRO A 7 -4.04 -10.05 3.12
CA PRO A 7 -3.74 -10.46 1.78
C PRO A 7 -2.75 -9.53 1.07
N ILE A 8 -2.13 -8.59 1.75
CA ILE A 8 -1.21 -7.66 1.11
C ILE A 8 0.12 -8.34 0.91
N LEU A 9 0.50 -8.51 -0.35
CA LEU A 9 1.74 -9.18 -0.75
C LEU A 9 2.44 -8.32 -1.80
N PRO A 10 3.73 -8.57 -2.05
CA PRO A 10 4.39 -7.92 -3.19
C PRO A 10 3.60 -8.16 -4.47
N GLY A 11 3.36 -7.12 -5.24
CA GLY A 11 2.54 -7.20 -6.44
C GLY A 11 1.07 -6.89 -6.21
N SER A 12 0.63 -6.80 -4.96
CA SER A 12 -0.77 -6.47 -4.67
C SER A 12 -1.08 -5.03 -5.01
N THR A 13 -2.31 -4.80 -5.43
CA THR A 13 -2.83 -3.44 -5.56
C THR A 13 -3.47 -3.05 -4.23
N VAL A 14 -3.11 -1.89 -3.72
CA VAL A 14 -3.60 -1.42 -2.42
C VAL A 14 -4.07 0.02 -2.51
N THR A 15 -4.93 0.38 -1.58
CA THR A 15 -5.40 1.76 -1.41
C THR A 15 -4.97 2.24 -0.03
N VAL A 16 -4.47 3.46 0.03
CA VAL A 16 -4.08 4.07 1.30
C VAL A 16 -5.32 4.48 2.06
N ALA A 17 -5.42 3.99 3.29
CA ALA A 17 -6.55 4.27 4.18
C ALA A 17 -6.03 4.87 5.48
N ALA A 18 -5.42 6.04 5.38
CA ALA A 18 -4.86 6.74 6.53
C ALA A 18 -5.33 8.19 6.47
N ALA A 19 -6.29 8.54 7.29
CA ALA A 19 -6.97 9.83 7.21
C ALA A 19 -6.02 11.02 7.30
N THR A 20 -4.90 10.87 8.01
CA THR A 20 -3.95 11.96 8.20
C THR A 20 -2.84 11.96 7.16
N SER A 21 -2.83 11.00 6.26
CA SER A 21 -1.78 10.91 5.24
C SER A 21 -2.15 11.76 4.03
N ILE A 22 -1.14 12.40 3.45
CA ILE A 22 -1.35 13.13 2.19
C ILE A 22 -1.66 12.17 1.04
N TYR A 23 -1.40 10.87 1.24
CA TYR A 23 -1.67 9.85 0.23
C TYR A 23 -2.99 9.14 0.45
N ASN A 24 -3.79 9.58 1.41
CA ASN A 24 -5.07 8.94 1.69
C ASN A 24 -5.92 8.87 0.43
N GLY A 25 -6.41 7.68 0.11
CA GLY A 25 -7.22 7.46 -1.09
C GLY A 25 -6.43 7.10 -2.33
N TYR A 26 -5.09 7.21 -2.29
CA TYR A 26 -4.27 6.82 -3.42
C TYR A 26 -4.26 5.31 -3.58
N THR A 27 -4.26 4.87 -4.82
CA THR A 27 -4.11 3.44 -5.15
C THR A 27 -2.74 3.22 -5.75
N GLY A 28 -2.07 2.17 -5.31
CA GLY A 28 -0.73 1.87 -5.80
C GLY A 28 -0.45 0.37 -5.75
N PHE A 29 0.78 0.02 -6.11
CA PHE A 29 1.21 -1.38 -6.18
C PHE A 29 2.32 -1.62 -5.18
N VAL A 30 2.18 -2.68 -4.39
CA VAL A 30 3.21 -3.06 -3.43
C VAL A 30 4.41 -3.62 -4.19
N GLN A 31 5.58 -3.02 -3.98
CA GLN A 31 6.82 -3.48 -4.61
C GLN A 31 7.52 -4.49 -3.72
N ARG A 32 7.51 -4.25 -2.41
CA ARG A 32 8.09 -5.19 -1.46
C ARG A 32 7.57 -4.88 -0.06
N ILE A 33 7.73 -5.84 0.83
CA ILE A 33 7.32 -5.70 2.22
C ILE A 33 8.54 -5.99 3.09
N SER A 34 8.72 -5.15 4.11
CA SER A 34 9.78 -5.31 5.10
C SER A 34 9.19 -5.07 6.48
N GLY A 35 9.05 -6.14 7.26
CA GLY A 35 8.44 -6.04 8.58
C GLY A 35 7.00 -5.58 8.47
N SER A 36 6.66 -4.49 9.13
CA SER A 36 5.31 -3.95 9.14
C SER A 36 5.10 -2.87 8.09
N ARG A 37 6.04 -2.70 7.17
CA ARG A 37 5.98 -1.63 6.16
C ARG A 37 6.05 -2.21 4.76
N ALA A 38 5.50 -1.47 3.82
CA ALA A 38 5.53 -1.84 2.42
C ALA A 38 5.99 -0.64 1.59
N ALA A 39 6.79 -0.94 0.57
CA ALA A 39 7.14 0.06 -0.43
C ALA A 39 6.07 0.00 -1.50
N VAL A 40 5.36 1.09 -1.69
CA VAL A 40 4.21 1.17 -2.59
C VAL A 40 4.53 2.14 -3.72
N LEU A 41 4.34 1.69 -4.94
CA LEU A 41 4.54 2.53 -6.12
C LEU A 41 3.21 3.14 -6.53
N PHE A 42 3.18 4.47 -6.54
CA PHE A 42 2.05 5.22 -7.07
C PHE A 42 2.39 5.71 -8.46
N GLU A 43 1.49 5.50 -9.39
CA GLU A 43 1.68 5.95 -10.77
C GLU A 43 0.60 6.96 -11.10
N GLY A 44 1.01 8.14 -11.52
CA GLY A 44 0.10 9.23 -11.80
C GLY A 44 0.15 9.74 -13.23
N GLY A 45 0.36 8.86 -14.18
CA GLY A 45 0.42 9.26 -15.59
C GLY A 45 1.80 9.77 -15.96
N ASN A 46 2.10 11.01 -15.64
CA ASN A 46 3.38 11.59 -15.97
C ASN A 46 4.43 11.46 -14.87
N TRP A 47 4.08 10.80 -13.76
CA TRP A 47 4.99 10.67 -12.63
C TRP A 47 4.80 9.34 -11.95
N ASP A 48 5.88 8.88 -11.33
CA ASP A 48 5.87 7.71 -10.46
C ASP A 48 6.45 8.11 -9.13
N LYS A 49 5.96 7.53 -8.05
CA LYS A 49 6.48 7.80 -6.73
C LYS A 49 6.48 6.54 -5.89
N LEU A 50 7.63 6.20 -5.33
CA LEU A 50 7.75 5.07 -4.43
C LEU A 50 7.77 5.58 -3.00
N VAL A 51 6.82 5.11 -2.20
CA VAL A 51 6.63 5.58 -0.84
C VAL A 51 6.56 4.38 0.09
N THR A 52 7.25 4.48 1.24
CA THR A 52 7.16 3.45 2.27
C THR A 52 6.02 3.80 3.22
N LEU A 53 5.08 2.88 3.38
CA LEU A 53 3.90 3.06 4.21
C LEU A 53 3.74 1.87 5.14
N ARG A 54 3.05 2.09 6.26
CA ARG A 54 2.74 1.00 7.17
C ARG A 54 1.64 0.13 6.60
N LEU A 55 1.79 -1.17 6.78
CA LEU A 55 0.79 -2.12 6.28
C LEU A 55 -0.60 -1.83 6.87
N LYS A 56 -0.67 -1.38 8.11
CA LYS A 56 -1.96 -1.09 8.74
C LYS A 56 -2.70 0.08 8.08
N ASP A 57 -1.99 0.89 7.31
CA ASP A 57 -2.57 2.02 6.61
C ASP A 57 -2.99 1.67 5.19
N LEU A 58 -2.88 0.41 4.81
CA LEU A 58 -3.17 -0.05 3.46
C LEU A 58 -4.33 -1.04 3.49
N GLN A 59 -5.13 -0.99 2.43
CA GLN A 59 -6.22 -1.94 2.23
C GLN A 59 -6.06 -2.55 0.85
N PRO A 60 -6.40 -3.84 0.71
CA PRO A 60 -6.47 -4.44 -0.63
C PRO A 60 -7.46 -3.65 -1.49
N ALA A 61 -7.07 -3.37 -2.70
CA ALA A 61 -7.93 -2.64 -3.61
C ALA A 61 -8.75 -3.58 -4.49
#